data_a6357308e3a35564233a39fbafe34fb3
#
_entry.id   a6357308e3a35564233a39fbafe34fb3
#
_cell.length_a   1.000
_cell.length_b   1.000
_cell.length_c   1.000
_cell.angle_alpha   90.00
_cell.angle_beta   90.00
_cell.angle_gamma   90.00
#
_symmetry.space_group_name_H-M   'P 1'
#
loop_
_entity.id
_entity.type
_entity.pdbx_description
1 polymer ?
#
loop_
_entity_poly.entity_id
_entity_poly.type
_entity_poly.pdbx_seq_one_letter_code
_entity_poly.pdbx_strand_id
1 'polypeptide(L)'
;MEEKVERFAAVKIADNIVSPLGLSSMENYLAVKQGRTVLRQYSKWGLPEPFTASLIERDVICKEIERIKGAEGRTLFENLAILSVVRAVESKDSFGVGDFGSKDSVGFGVSVGDFESKEGKEGLDLSSDRVLFVLSTTKGNVFLMDDKCAAGGEFGDNLAALSKDRILLGRAAKVITDYFGHKDNAVVVSNACISGLCAQIEAVRALQSGNYDYAVVVGCDVQSPFIVSGFQSFKALSNEPCKPFDINRNGLNLGEAAATIIYKRVVEEDIKPTDWVACRGAIRNDANHISGPSRTGEGSYRALMAVLNGVDRDKLSFINLHGTATLYNDEMESIALNRAGLSDLPANGLKGYYGHTMGAAGVLESILSICSADDNTIIATKGFEEQGTTYRVNVSCENRITDKSAFVKLLSGFGGCNAALLFNRGGTLW
;
A
#
# COMPACT_ATOMS: atom_id res chain seq x y z
N MET A 1 -41.00 8.01 16.55
CA MET A 1 -39.55 8.28 16.72
C MET A 1 -38.84 7.45 15.68
N GLU A 2 -38.30 8.10 14.68
CA GLU A 2 -37.41 7.39 13.75
C GLU A 2 -36.19 6.93 14.56
N GLU A 3 -35.93 5.63 14.63
CA GLU A 3 -34.68 5.13 15.19
C GLU A 3 -33.52 5.73 14.40
N LYS A 4 -32.68 6.51 15.06
CA LYS A 4 -31.49 7.09 14.47
C LYS A 4 -30.56 5.94 14.11
N VAL A 5 -30.46 5.61 12.82
CA VAL A 5 -29.54 4.58 12.35
C VAL A 5 -28.11 5.06 12.62
N GLU A 6 -27.43 4.38 13.52
CA GLU A 6 -26.05 4.65 13.85
C GLU A 6 -25.17 4.39 12.61
N ARG A 7 -24.34 5.37 12.23
CA ARG A 7 -23.43 5.26 11.10
C ARG A 7 -22.01 5.11 11.59
N PHE A 8 -21.28 4.20 10.98
CA PHE A 8 -19.91 3.90 11.35
C PHE A 8 -18.93 4.34 10.26
N ALA A 9 -17.78 4.83 10.70
CA ALA A 9 -16.66 5.21 9.88
C ALA A 9 -15.44 4.31 10.17
N ALA A 10 -14.57 4.17 9.19
CA ALA A 10 -13.28 3.50 9.31
C ALA A 10 -12.20 4.54 9.58
N VAL A 11 -11.79 4.67 10.83
CA VAL A 11 -10.75 5.61 11.27
C VAL A 11 -9.40 4.91 11.31
N LYS A 12 -8.40 5.46 10.65
CA LYS A 12 -7.02 4.97 10.72
C LYS A 12 -6.44 5.24 12.12
N ILE A 13 -5.92 4.21 12.77
CA ILE A 13 -5.35 4.30 14.12
C ILE A 13 -3.87 3.97 14.17
N ALA A 14 -3.34 3.20 13.23
CA ALA A 14 -1.93 2.83 13.16
C ALA A 14 -1.53 2.48 11.74
N ASP A 15 -0.24 2.54 11.45
CA ASP A 15 0.34 2.11 10.18
C ASP A 15 1.83 1.80 10.30
N ASN A 16 2.35 1.06 9.33
CA ASN A 16 3.79 0.90 9.12
C ASN A 16 4.12 0.59 7.67
N ILE A 17 5.31 1.00 7.23
CA ILE A 17 5.90 0.67 5.93
C ILE A 17 7.29 0.08 6.16
N VAL A 18 7.51 -1.14 5.67
CA VAL A 18 8.82 -1.78 5.53
C VAL A 18 9.20 -1.78 4.06
N SER A 19 10.21 -1.04 3.68
CA SER A 19 10.68 -0.92 2.31
C SER A 19 12.19 -0.65 2.25
N PRO A 20 12.80 -0.60 1.06
CA PRO A 20 14.20 -0.20 0.93
C PRO A 20 14.52 1.23 1.40
N LEU A 21 13.53 2.10 1.60
CA LEU A 21 13.71 3.47 2.10
C LEU A 21 13.63 3.58 3.63
N GLY A 22 13.14 2.56 4.33
CA GLY A 22 13.04 2.56 5.78
C GLY A 22 12.13 1.47 6.32
N LEU A 23 12.12 1.31 7.63
CA LEU A 23 11.40 0.28 8.36
C LEU A 23 10.17 0.82 9.11
N SER A 24 9.92 2.11 9.01
CA SER A 24 8.73 2.79 9.55
C SER A 24 8.11 3.72 8.53
N SER A 25 6.83 4.06 8.69
CA SER A 25 6.12 5.00 7.82
C SER A 25 6.80 6.37 7.79
N MET A 26 7.29 6.85 8.93
CA MET A 26 7.94 8.16 9.03
C MET A 26 9.30 8.18 8.32
N GLU A 27 10.13 7.13 8.47
CA GLU A 27 11.40 7.02 7.72
C GLU A 27 11.17 7.03 6.22
N ASN A 28 10.19 6.26 5.76
CA ASN A 28 9.78 6.21 4.35
C ASN A 28 9.29 7.58 3.86
N TYR A 29 8.42 8.23 4.63
CA TYR A 29 7.89 9.54 4.29
C TYR A 29 8.99 10.59 4.19
N LEU A 30 9.87 10.69 5.19
CA LEU A 30 10.98 11.66 5.18
C LEU A 30 11.95 11.43 4.02
N ALA A 31 12.22 10.16 3.69
CA ALA A 31 13.04 9.81 2.53
C ALA A 31 12.43 10.31 1.21
N VAL A 32 11.13 10.05 1.03
CA VAL A 32 10.39 10.48 -0.16
C VAL A 32 10.28 11.99 -0.22
N LYS A 33 9.98 12.67 0.89
CA LYS A 33 9.92 14.14 0.99
C LYS A 33 11.25 14.80 0.61
N GLN A 34 12.37 14.14 0.95
CA GLN A 34 13.73 14.58 0.57
C GLN A 34 14.10 14.24 -0.89
N GLY A 35 13.21 13.63 -1.65
CA GLY A 35 13.46 13.24 -3.03
C GLY A 35 14.37 12.01 -3.18
N ARG A 36 14.62 11.21 -2.11
CA ARG A 36 15.44 9.99 -2.20
C ARG A 36 14.69 8.90 -2.96
N THR A 37 15.38 8.25 -3.88
CA THR A 37 14.94 7.04 -4.56
C THR A 37 15.93 5.91 -4.30
N VAL A 38 15.45 4.68 -4.34
CA VAL A 38 16.26 3.46 -4.18
C VAL A 38 16.20 2.58 -5.42
N LEU A 39 15.69 3.12 -6.51
CA LEU A 39 15.70 2.45 -7.80
C LEU A 39 17.15 2.32 -8.31
N ARG A 40 17.58 1.08 -8.54
CA ARG A 40 18.90 0.77 -9.08
C ARG A 40 18.84 -0.45 -9.99
N GLN A 41 19.83 -0.58 -10.87
CA GLN A 41 19.93 -1.69 -11.79
C GLN A 41 20.47 -2.95 -11.11
N TYR A 42 19.90 -4.09 -11.43
CA TYR A 42 20.30 -5.40 -10.94
C TYR A 42 20.57 -6.36 -12.10
N SER A 43 21.58 -7.21 -11.91
CA SER A 43 21.85 -8.41 -12.72
C SER A 43 21.78 -9.59 -11.76
N LYS A 44 20.59 -10.17 -11.57
CA LYS A 44 20.30 -11.21 -10.58
C LYS A 44 19.54 -12.39 -11.20
N TRP A 45 19.50 -13.47 -10.46
CA TRP A 45 18.68 -14.65 -10.71
C TRP A 45 18.93 -15.35 -12.08
N GLY A 46 20.06 -15.06 -12.73
CA GLY A 46 20.37 -15.63 -14.05
C GLY A 46 19.45 -15.14 -15.17
N LEU A 47 18.77 -14.01 -14.96
CA LEU A 47 17.96 -13.39 -16.01
C LEU A 47 18.85 -12.87 -17.14
N PRO A 48 18.40 -13.00 -18.42
CA PRO A 48 19.22 -12.63 -19.57
C PRO A 48 19.46 -11.12 -19.67
N GLU A 49 18.57 -10.31 -19.14
CA GLU A 49 18.65 -8.86 -19.18
C GLU A 49 18.65 -8.28 -17.77
N PRO A 50 19.46 -7.21 -17.52
CA PRO A 50 19.37 -6.47 -16.28
C PRO A 50 18.01 -5.78 -16.15
N PHE A 51 17.64 -5.46 -14.93
CA PHE A 51 16.37 -4.76 -14.64
C PHE A 51 16.58 -3.73 -13.54
N THR A 52 15.83 -2.64 -13.60
CA THR A 52 15.82 -1.61 -12.55
C THR A 52 14.67 -1.86 -11.58
N ALA A 53 14.98 -1.90 -10.29
CA ALA A 53 14.01 -2.18 -9.23
C ALA A 53 14.43 -1.53 -7.90
N SER A 54 13.53 -1.58 -6.92
CA SER A 54 13.83 -1.31 -5.52
C SER A 54 13.65 -2.59 -4.69
N LEU A 55 14.73 -3.25 -4.34
CA LEU A 55 14.74 -4.48 -3.57
C LEU A 55 15.18 -4.22 -2.14
N ILE A 56 14.53 -4.85 -1.17
CA ILE A 56 14.91 -4.78 0.24
C ILE A 56 16.27 -5.48 0.42
N GLU A 57 17.20 -4.81 1.09
CA GLU A 57 18.51 -5.39 1.42
C GLU A 57 18.34 -6.55 2.41
N ARG A 58 18.72 -7.76 1.99
CA ARG A 58 18.50 -8.98 2.79
C ARG A 58 19.25 -8.93 4.12
N ASP A 59 20.50 -8.46 4.12
CA ASP A 59 21.33 -8.37 5.34
C ASP A 59 20.75 -7.40 6.39
N VAL A 60 20.05 -6.38 5.94
CA VAL A 60 19.39 -5.41 6.84
C VAL A 60 18.12 -6.01 7.40
N ILE A 61 17.27 -6.58 6.54
CA ILE A 61 15.98 -7.06 6.96
C ILE A 61 16.04 -8.35 7.77
N CYS A 62 17.04 -9.23 7.55
CA CYS A 62 17.21 -10.46 8.31
C CYS A 62 17.40 -10.18 9.81
N LYS A 63 18.17 -9.14 10.18
CA LYS A 63 18.35 -8.73 11.58
C LYS A 63 17.05 -8.32 12.27
N GLU A 64 16.12 -7.72 11.52
CA GLU A 64 14.80 -7.37 12.05
C GLU A 64 13.87 -8.59 12.12
N ILE A 65 13.96 -9.47 11.13
CA ILE A 65 13.19 -10.71 11.06
C ILE A 65 13.61 -11.69 12.17
N GLU A 66 14.90 -11.78 12.53
CA GLU A 66 15.40 -12.63 13.61
C GLU A 66 14.74 -12.32 14.97
N ARG A 67 14.19 -11.12 15.15
CA ARG A 67 13.44 -10.74 16.35
C ARG A 67 12.02 -11.31 16.38
N ILE A 68 11.55 -11.83 15.25
CA ILE A 68 10.21 -12.43 15.12
C ILE A 68 10.29 -13.90 15.52
N LYS A 69 9.59 -14.30 16.56
CA LYS A 69 9.58 -15.69 17.04
C LYS A 69 9.18 -16.67 15.91
N GLY A 70 10.00 -17.68 15.66
CA GLY A 70 9.77 -18.74 14.65
C GLY A 70 9.93 -18.24 13.21
N ALA A 71 10.72 -17.19 12.99
CA ALA A 71 10.97 -16.63 11.67
C ALA A 71 11.63 -17.62 10.70
N GLU A 72 12.46 -18.53 11.22
CA GLU A 72 13.18 -19.58 10.49
C GLU A 72 12.24 -20.58 9.78
N GLY A 73 11.00 -20.70 10.24
CA GLY A 73 9.98 -21.57 9.64
C GLY A 73 9.09 -20.85 8.62
N ARG A 74 9.46 -19.63 8.21
CA ARG A 74 8.65 -18.81 7.32
C ARG A 74 9.44 -18.26 6.15
N THR A 75 8.71 -17.90 5.11
CA THR A 75 9.29 -17.22 3.96
C THR A 75 9.56 -15.75 4.26
N LEU A 76 10.43 -15.12 3.45
CA LEU A 76 10.64 -13.67 3.51
C LEU A 76 9.34 -12.88 3.38
N PHE A 77 8.46 -13.27 2.44
CA PHE A 77 7.14 -12.65 2.25
C PHE A 77 6.31 -12.67 3.54
N GLU A 78 6.22 -13.84 4.19
CA GLU A 78 5.45 -14.01 5.43
C GLU A 78 6.04 -13.22 6.59
N ASN A 79 7.37 -13.25 6.74
CA ASN A 79 8.07 -12.51 7.77
C ASN A 79 7.98 -11.00 7.57
N LEU A 80 8.04 -10.49 6.34
CA LEU A 80 7.87 -9.07 6.05
C LEU A 80 6.45 -8.59 6.39
N ALA A 81 5.44 -9.39 6.02
CA ALA A 81 4.05 -9.08 6.36
C ALA A 81 3.85 -9.03 7.89
N ILE A 82 4.35 -10.03 8.63
CA ILE A 82 4.31 -10.07 10.09
C ILE A 82 5.05 -8.86 10.69
N LEU A 83 6.27 -8.58 10.23
CA LEU A 83 7.08 -7.45 10.72
C LEU A 83 6.33 -6.12 10.55
N SER A 84 5.67 -5.92 9.41
CA SER A 84 4.91 -4.70 9.15
C SER A 84 3.72 -4.55 10.12
N VAL A 85 3.02 -5.64 10.46
CA VAL A 85 1.92 -5.61 11.45
C VAL A 85 2.46 -5.34 12.85
N VAL A 86 3.51 -6.05 13.29
CA VAL A 86 4.13 -5.84 14.60
C VAL A 86 4.52 -4.38 14.79
N ARG A 87 5.23 -3.80 13.83
CA ARG A 87 5.65 -2.40 13.88
C ARG A 87 4.48 -1.41 13.82
N ALA A 88 3.40 -1.73 13.11
CA ALA A 88 2.20 -0.90 13.09
C ALA A 88 1.52 -0.86 14.48
N VAL A 89 1.46 -1.99 15.17
CA VAL A 89 0.91 -2.04 16.54
C VAL A 89 1.81 -1.30 17.52
N GLU A 90 3.13 -1.49 17.46
CA GLU A 90 4.11 -0.77 18.30
C GLU A 90 4.02 0.75 18.11
N SER A 91 3.82 1.22 16.87
CA SER A 91 3.69 2.66 16.57
C SER A 91 2.47 3.30 17.25
N LYS A 92 1.37 2.55 17.41
CA LYS A 92 0.16 3.01 18.11
C LYS A 92 0.43 3.35 19.58
N ASP A 93 1.24 2.55 20.26
CA ASP A 93 1.54 2.74 21.68
C ASP A 93 2.47 3.94 21.92
N SER A 94 3.21 4.38 20.89
CA SER A 94 4.10 5.54 20.95
C SER A 94 3.39 6.89 20.78
N PHE A 95 2.19 6.93 20.21
CA PHE A 95 1.43 8.17 19.94
C PHE A 95 0.66 8.74 21.15
N GLY A 96 0.97 8.29 22.37
CA GLY A 96 0.34 8.78 23.61
C GLY A 96 0.97 10.02 24.23
N VAL A 97 2.09 10.53 23.73
CA VAL A 97 2.75 11.76 24.26
C VAL A 97 3.45 12.49 23.12
N GLY A 98 3.06 13.75 22.92
CA GLY A 98 3.83 14.64 22.06
C GLY A 98 5.22 14.91 22.66
N ASP A 99 6.23 14.43 21.96
CA ASP A 99 7.54 15.08 21.99
C ASP A 99 8.36 14.68 20.76
N PHE A 100 8.77 15.64 19.97
CA PHE A 100 9.67 15.48 18.87
C PHE A 100 11.10 15.57 19.40
N GLY A 101 11.71 14.43 19.69
CA GLY A 101 13.16 14.40 19.92
C GLY A 101 13.63 13.56 21.10
N SER A 102 13.93 12.30 20.87
CA SER A 102 15.12 11.66 21.44
C SER A 102 15.41 10.33 20.73
N LYS A 103 16.64 10.21 20.28
CA LYS A 103 17.26 8.95 19.88
C LYS A 103 17.50 8.17 21.16
N ASP A 104 16.87 7.00 21.30
CA ASP A 104 17.49 5.86 21.99
C ASP A 104 16.67 4.60 21.69
N SER A 105 17.32 3.65 21.06
CA SER A 105 16.81 2.34 20.73
C SER A 105 16.69 1.48 21.99
N VAL A 106 15.48 1.18 22.42
CA VAL A 106 15.22 0.13 23.41
C VAL A 106 14.76 -1.11 22.66
N GLY A 107 15.52 -2.19 22.81
CA GLY A 107 15.17 -3.49 22.22
C GLY A 107 13.92 -4.08 22.88
N PHE A 108 12.94 -4.45 22.09
CA PHE A 108 11.74 -5.12 22.55
C PHE A 108 11.67 -6.55 22.00
N GLY A 109 11.69 -7.51 22.92
CA GLY A 109 11.24 -8.87 22.64
C GLY A 109 9.71 -8.90 22.79
N VAL A 110 8.96 -8.90 21.69
CA VAL A 110 7.51 -9.13 21.73
C VAL A 110 7.29 -10.64 21.82
N SER A 111 6.93 -11.17 23.02
CA SER A 111 6.42 -12.52 23.15
C SER A 111 4.93 -12.54 22.80
N VAL A 112 4.54 -13.44 21.90
CA VAL A 112 3.14 -13.77 21.65
C VAL A 112 2.58 -14.39 22.94
N GLY A 113 1.80 -13.67 23.69
CA GLY A 113 1.21 -14.11 24.97
C GLY A 113 1.27 -13.11 26.10
N ASP A 114 2.17 -12.11 26.05
CA ASP A 114 2.33 -11.14 27.14
C ASP A 114 1.93 -9.71 26.72
N PHE A 115 0.80 -9.57 26.03
CA PHE A 115 0.09 -8.30 25.99
C PHE A 115 -0.72 -8.14 27.29
N GLU A 116 -0.03 -8.17 28.45
CA GLU A 116 -0.63 -7.66 29.66
C GLU A 116 -0.85 -6.14 29.49
N SER A 117 -2.11 -5.78 29.35
CA SER A 117 -2.56 -4.40 29.40
C SER A 117 -2.03 -3.77 30.68
N LYS A 118 -1.15 -2.77 30.59
CA LYS A 118 -0.98 -1.83 31.69
C LYS A 118 -2.36 -1.30 32.03
N GLU A 119 -2.76 -1.48 33.28
CA GLU A 119 -4.09 -1.16 33.79
C GLU A 119 -4.62 0.16 33.20
N GLY A 120 -5.75 0.08 32.46
CA GLY A 120 -6.53 1.22 31.98
C GLY A 120 -6.44 1.60 30.50
N LYS A 121 -5.67 0.90 29.63
CA LYS A 121 -5.72 1.10 28.18
C LYS A 121 -6.21 -0.20 27.50
N GLU A 122 -7.35 -0.15 26.82
CA GLU A 122 -7.81 -1.22 25.94
C GLU A 122 -6.77 -1.41 24.81
N GLY A 123 -5.91 -2.40 24.95
CA GLY A 123 -4.96 -2.82 23.90
C GLY A 123 -5.71 -3.42 22.73
N LEU A 124 -5.12 -3.36 21.52
CA LEU A 124 -5.64 -4.03 20.34
C LEU A 124 -5.32 -5.53 20.45
N ASP A 125 -6.34 -6.36 20.73
CA ASP A 125 -6.22 -7.83 20.72
C ASP A 125 -6.39 -8.37 19.31
N LEU A 126 -5.27 -8.71 18.64
CA LEU A 126 -5.27 -9.24 17.28
C LEU A 126 -5.82 -10.68 17.19
N SER A 127 -5.99 -11.40 18.32
CA SER A 127 -6.57 -12.74 18.33
C SER A 127 -8.10 -12.76 18.33
N SER A 128 -8.73 -11.60 18.56
CA SER A 128 -10.18 -11.43 18.65
C SER A 128 -10.88 -11.70 17.31
N ASP A 129 -12.05 -12.34 17.36
CA ASP A 129 -12.96 -12.53 16.22
C ASP A 129 -13.60 -11.21 15.73
N ARG A 130 -13.49 -10.13 16.54
CA ARG A 130 -13.90 -8.76 16.16
C ARG A 130 -12.83 -8.01 15.38
N VAL A 131 -11.69 -8.63 15.09
CA VAL A 131 -10.61 -8.11 14.23
C VAL A 131 -10.66 -8.80 12.87
N LEU A 132 -10.76 -8.04 11.80
CA LEU A 132 -10.66 -8.54 10.43
C LEU A 132 -9.22 -8.41 9.93
N PHE A 133 -8.60 -9.50 9.49
CA PHE A 133 -7.37 -9.45 8.72
C PHE A 133 -7.67 -9.47 7.22
N VAL A 134 -7.08 -8.52 6.48
CA VAL A 134 -7.17 -8.46 5.02
C VAL A 134 -5.75 -8.41 4.45
N LEU A 135 -5.34 -9.47 3.77
CA LEU A 135 -4.03 -9.56 3.11
C LEU A 135 -4.17 -9.21 1.63
N SER A 136 -3.40 -8.25 1.15
CA SER A 136 -3.26 -7.95 -0.27
C SER A 136 -1.90 -8.36 -0.81
N THR A 137 -1.93 -9.17 -1.85
CA THR A 137 -0.72 -9.63 -2.55
C THR A 137 -1.08 -10.04 -3.96
N THR A 138 -0.14 -9.94 -4.88
CA THR A 138 -0.36 -10.41 -6.26
C THR A 138 0.12 -11.83 -6.46
N LYS A 139 1.14 -12.27 -5.71
CA LYS A 139 1.85 -13.54 -5.94
C LYS A 139 2.12 -14.34 -4.67
N GLY A 140 2.16 -13.70 -3.48
CA GLY A 140 2.54 -14.40 -2.26
C GLY A 140 3.89 -15.10 -2.40
N ASN A 141 3.93 -16.36 -2.06
CA ASN A 141 5.12 -17.22 -2.07
C ASN A 141 5.41 -17.85 -3.45
N VAL A 142 5.15 -17.19 -4.57
CA VAL A 142 5.32 -17.76 -5.93
C VAL A 142 6.74 -18.28 -6.19
N PHE A 143 7.76 -17.72 -5.55
CA PHE A 143 9.15 -18.16 -5.66
C PHE A 143 9.39 -19.61 -5.18
N LEU A 144 8.48 -20.19 -4.38
CA LEU A 144 8.54 -21.61 -4.00
C LEU A 144 8.27 -22.56 -5.17
N MET A 145 7.81 -22.06 -6.31
CA MET A 145 7.71 -22.86 -7.56
C MET A 145 9.06 -23.12 -8.20
N ASP A 146 10.09 -22.33 -7.89
CA ASP A 146 11.43 -22.44 -8.42
C ASP A 146 12.37 -23.07 -7.36
N ASP A 147 12.81 -24.29 -7.60
CA ASP A 147 13.67 -25.01 -6.64
C ASP A 147 15.01 -24.28 -6.40
N LYS A 148 15.50 -23.48 -7.35
CA LYS A 148 16.70 -22.65 -7.16
C LYS A 148 16.44 -21.50 -6.19
N CYS A 149 15.28 -20.88 -6.28
CA CYS A 149 14.86 -19.85 -5.32
C CYS A 149 14.65 -20.45 -3.93
N ALA A 150 14.06 -21.64 -3.86
CA ALA A 150 13.84 -22.34 -2.59
C ALA A 150 15.14 -22.80 -1.92
N ALA A 151 16.17 -23.11 -2.67
CA ALA A 151 17.49 -23.56 -2.17
C ALA A 151 18.45 -22.41 -1.82
N GLY A 152 18.21 -21.21 -2.37
CA GLY A 152 19.21 -20.12 -2.37
C GLY A 152 19.28 -19.24 -1.12
N GLY A 153 18.42 -19.43 -0.11
CA GLY A 153 18.40 -18.61 1.12
C GLY A 153 17.91 -17.17 0.97
N GLU A 154 17.76 -16.67 -0.24
CA GLU A 154 17.35 -15.27 -0.51
C GLU A 154 15.91 -14.95 -0.06
N PHE A 155 15.04 -15.95 -0.05
CA PHE A 155 13.62 -15.81 0.29
C PHE A 155 13.25 -16.42 1.64
N GLY A 156 14.24 -16.83 2.42
CA GLY A 156 14.12 -17.44 3.73
C GLY A 156 14.98 -18.69 3.87
N ASP A 157 15.17 -19.14 5.11
CA ASP A 157 15.97 -20.31 5.45
C ASP A 157 15.15 -21.60 5.31
N ASN A 158 15.81 -22.68 4.88
CA ASN A 158 15.22 -24.02 4.82
C ASN A 158 13.89 -24.13 4.02
N LEU A 159 13.70 -23.28 3.03
CA LEU A 159 12.44 -23.25 2.24
C LEU A 159 12.14 -24.57 1.53
N ALA A 160 13.16 -25.35 1.18
CA ALA A 160 12.99 -26.68 0.58
C ALA A 160 12.23 -27.66 1.50
N ALA A 161 12.25 -27.44 2.82
CA ALA A 161 11.50 -28.23 3.80
C ALA A 161 10.04 -27.76 3.97
N LEU A 162 9.67 -26.59 3.43
CA LEU A 162 8.30 -26.09 3.51
C LEU A 162 7.39 -26.82 2.55
N SER A 163 6.15 -27.01 2.96
CA SER A 163 5.12 -27.56 2.08
C SER A 163 4.88 -26.63 0.89
N LYS A 164 4.87 -27.20 -0.32
CA LYS A 164 4.62 -26.45 -1.56
C LYS A 164 3.19 -25.84 -1.61
N ASP A 165 2.26 -26.28 -0.77
CA ASP A 165 0.93 -25.69 -0.67
C ASP A 165 0.97 -24.24 -0.12
N ARG A 166 2.09 -23.82 0.49
CA ARG A 166 2.34 -22.42 0.91
C ARG A 166 2.37 -21.42 -0.26
N ILE A 167 2.42 -21.90 -1.50
CA ILE A 167 2.19 -21.08 -2.70
C ILE A 167 0.75 -20.57 -2.75
N LEU A 168 -0.20 -21.32 -2.23
CA LEU A 168 -1.60 -20.91 -2.15
C LEU A 168 -1.73 -19.71 -1.22
N LEU A 169 -2.29 -18.62 -1.73
CA LEU A 169 -2.37 -17.35 -1.01
C LEU A 169 -3.09 -17.47 0.33
N GLY A 170 -4.16 -18.27 0.41
CA GLY A 170 -4.87 -18.54 1.67
C GLY A 170 -4.01 -19.29 2.70
N ARG A 171 -3.08 -20.17 2.27
CA ARG A 171 -2.15 -20.84 3.18
C ARG A 171 -1.09 -19.88 3.72
N ALA A 172 -0.52 -19.05 2.85
CA ALA A 172 0.41 -18.00 3.27
C ALA A 172 -0.26 -17.01 4.24
N ALA A 173 -1.49 -16.59 3.94
CA ALA A 173 -2.27 -15.73 4.82
C ALA A 173 -2.51 -16.37 6.20
N LYS A 174 -2.85 -17.66 6.26
CA LYS A 174 -3.04 -18.39 7.52
C LYS A 174 -1.78 -18.41 8.38
N VAL A 175 -0.60 -18.60 7.77
CA VAL A 175 0.67 -18.53 8.49
C VAL A 175 0.90 -17.16 9.13
N ILE A 176 0.52 -16.10 8.43
CA ILE A 176 0.64 -14.73 8.95
C ILE A 176 -0.33 -14.52 10.12
N THR A 177 -1.60 -14.91 9.98
CA THR A 177 -2.59 -14.70 11.04
C THR A 177 -2.38 -15.60 12.25
N ASP A 178 -1.88 -16.84 12.06
CA ASP A 178 -1.52 -17.75 13.14
C ASP A 178 -0.44 -17.17 14.08
N TYR A 179 0.47 -16.36 13.53
CA TYR A 179 1.48 -15.67 14.34
C TYR A 179 0.84 -14.78 15.41
N PHE A 180 -0.30 -14.17 15.11
CA PHE A 180 -1.06 -13.30 16.02
C PHE A 180 -2.11 -14.05 16.84
N GLY A 181 -2.15 -15.38 16.78
CA GLY A 181 -3.15 -16.19 17.46
C GLY A 181 -4.57 -16.04 16.89
N HIS A 182 -4.72 -15.43 15.72
CA HIS A 182 -6.01 -15.20 15.09
C HIS A 182 -6.56 -16.52 14.52
N LYS A 183 -7.79 -16.89 14.94
CA LYS A 183 -8.38 -18.19 14.60
C LYS A 183 -8.95 -18.25 13.20
N ASP A 184 -9.52 -17.15 12.74
CA ASP A 184 -10.16 -17.05 11.45
C ASP A 184 -9.14 -16.92 10.30
N ASN A 185 -9.59 -17.22 9.09
CA ASN A 185 -8.78 -16.99 7.91
C ASN A 185 -8.82 -15.50 7.53
N ALA A 186 -7.68 -14.94 7.18
CA ALA A 186 -7.65 -13.62 6.57
C ALA A 186 -8.45 -13.61 5.26
N VAL A 187 -9.10 -12.51 4.97
CA VAL A 187 -9.59 -12.22 3.63
C VAL A 187 -8.39 -11.95 2.74
N VAL A 188 -8.21 -12.72 1.67
CA VAL A 188 -7.11 -12.51 0.72
C VAL A 188 -7.62 -11.79 -0.51
N VAL A 189 -7.03 -10.64 -0.79
CA VAL A 189 -7.33 -9.83 -1.97
C VAL A 189 -6.17 -9.90 -2.95
N SER A 190 -6.41 -10.52 -4.11
CA SER A 190 -5.46 -10.58 -5.22
C SER A 190 -6.15 -10.11 -6.50
N ASN A 191 -6.03 -8.83 -6.78
CA ASN A 191 -6.63 -8.15 -7.93
C ASN A 191 -5.59 -7.25 -8.63
N ALA A 192 -4.54 -7.90 -9.14
CA ALA A 192 -3.41 -7.23 -9.78
C ALA A 192 -2.90 -6.03 -8.94
N CYS A 193 -2.54 -4.93 -9.60
CA CYS A 193 -1.94 -3.75 -8.97
C CYS A 193 -2.87 -3.01 -8.00
N ILE A 194 -4.19 -3.19 -8.12
CA ILE A 194 -5.16 -2.53 -7.24
C ILE A 194 -5.45 -3.28 -5.94
N SER A 195 -4.82 -4.45 -5.72
CA SER A 195 -5.09 -5.33 -4.57
C SER A 195 -5.08 -4.59 -3.23
N GLY A 196 -4.05 -3.77 -2.97
CA GLY A 196 -3.92 -3.03 -1.72
C GLY A 196 -5.02 -1.98 -1.49
N LEU A 197 -5.56 -1.40 -2.57
CA LEU A 197 -6.66 -0.46 -2.44
C LEU A 197 -8.00 -1.20 -2.29
N CYS A 198 -8.19 -2.32 -3.00
CA CYS A 198 -9.35 -3.19 -2.83
C CYS A 198 -9.42 -3.75 -1.41
N ALA A 199 -8.29 -4.13 -0.81
CA ALA A 199 -8.21 -4.62 0.57
C ALA A 199 -8.66 -3.56 1.58
N GLN A 200 -8.25 -2.30 1.39
CA GLN A 200 -8.72 -1.18 2.22
C GLN A 200 -10.22 -0.94 2.05
N ILE A 201 -10.73 -0.99 0.80
CA ILE A 201 -12.17 -0.83 0.52
C ILE A 201 -12.98 -1.95 1.19
N GLU A 202 -12.50 -3.18 1.19
CA GLU A 202 -13.14 -4.30 1.88
C GLU A 202 -13.15 -4.08 3.40
N ALA A 203 -12.03 -3.67 3.98
CA ALA A 203 -11.93 -3.31 5.39
C ALA A 203 -12.92 -2.20 5.79
N VAL A 204 -13.00 -1.13 4.99
CA VAL A 204 -13.95 -0.01 5.22
C VAL A 204 -15.39 -0.51 5.24
N ARG A 205 -15.78 -1.33 4.26
CA ARG A 205 -17.13 -1.89 4.17
C ARG A 205 -17.46 -2.80 5.35
N ALA A 206 -16.50 -3.64 5.76
CA ALA A 206 -16.65 -4.55 6.88
C ALA A 206 -16.84 -3.81 8.21
N LEU A 207 -16.11 -2.72 8.43
CA LEU A 207 -16.28 -1.86 9.60
C LEU A 207 -17.59 -1.08 9.57
N GLN A 208 -17.98 -0.52 8.42
CA GLN A 208 -19.24 0.20 8.25
C GLN A 208 -20.46 -0.69 8.44
N SER A 209 -20.35 -2.00 8.15
CA SER A 209 -21.43 -2.96 8.40
C SER A 209 -21.63 -3.32 9.88
N GLY A 210 -20.70 -2.92 10.77
CA GLY A 210 -20.74 -3.21 12.21
C GLY A 210 -20.26 -4.62 12.59
N ASN A 211 -19.82 -5.45 11.60
CA ASN A 211 -19.41 -6.82 11.87
C ASN A 211 -18.07 -6.94 12.61
N TYR A 212 -17.20 -5.93 12.46
CA TYR A 212 -15.87 -5.89 13.06
C TYR A 212 -15.65 -4.56 13.78
N ASP A 213 -14.77 -4.56 14.79
CA ASP A 213 -14.34 -3.36 15.50
C ASP A 213 -13.04 -2.80 14.96
N TYR A 214 -12.19 -3.71 14.46
CA TYR A 214 -10.90 -3.36 13.85
C TYR A 214 -10.69 -4.11 12.54
N ALA A 215 -9.91 -3.51 11.66
CA ALA A 215 -9.43 -4.18 10.46
C ALA A 215 -7.93 -3.92 10.27
N VAL A 216 -7.16 -4.99 10.14
CA VAL A 216 -5.72 -4.98 9.85
C VAL A 216 -5.54 -5.28 8.38
N VAL A 217 -5.17 -4.28 7.59
CA VAL A 217 -4.92 -4.42 6.15
C VAL A 217 -3.43 -4.49 5.92
N VAL A 218 -2.96 -5.61 5.37
CA VAL A 218 -1.55 -5.88 5.09
C VAL A 218 -1.34 -6.02 3.60
N GLY A 219 -0.54 -5.16 3.00
CA GLY A 219 -0.10 -5.29 1.62
C GLY A 219 1.36 -5.71 1.56
N CYS A 220 1.66 -6.83 0.90
CA CYS A 220 3.03 -7.31 0.78
C CYS A 220 3.27 -8.01 -0.55
N ASP A 221 4.36 -7.66 -1.21
CA ASP A 221 4.93 -8.44 -2.33
C ASP A 221 6.46 -8.34 -2.32
N VAL A 222 7.12 -9.46 -2.64
CA VAL A 222 8.56 -9.56 -2.89
C VAL A 222 8.80 -9.93 -4.35
N GLN A 223 9.92 -9.49 -4.92
CA GLN A 223 10.25 -9.75 -6.31
C GLN A 223 10.97 -11.09 -6.47
N SER A 224 10.75 -11.74 -7.60
CA SER A 224 11.36 -13.02 -7.95
C SER A 224 11.64 -13.09 -9.45
N PRO A 225 12.47 -14.07 -9.90
CA PRO A 225 12.71 -14.29 -11.34
C PRO A 225 11.41 -14.42 -12.13
N PHE A 226 10.42 -15.12 -11.59
CA PHE A 226 9.12 -15.33 -12.24
C PHE A 226 8.41 -13.99 -12.53
N ILE A 227 8.38 -13.08 -11.55
CA ILE A 227 7.71 -11.78 -11.70
C ILE A 227 8.47 -10.89 -12.69
N VAL A 228 9.80 -10.77 -12.52
CA VAL A 228 10.62 -9.93 -13.39
C VAL A 228 10.55 -10.41 -14.84
N SER A 229 10.70 -11.71 -15.09
CA SER A 229 10.57 -12.30 -16.44
C SER A 229 9.21 -12.04 -17.06
N GLY A 230 8.14 -12.15 -16.27
CA GLY A 230 6.78 -11.85 -16.72
C GLY A 230 6.65 -10.40 -17.21
N PHE A 231 7.13 -9.43 -16.42
CA PHE A 231 7.09 -8.02 -16.82
C PHE A 231 8.03 -7.68 -17.97
N GLN A 232 9.20 -8.33 -18.07
CA GLN A 232 10.08 -8.22 -19.24
C GLN A 232 9.38 -8.72 -20.51
N SER A 233 8.67 -9.86 -20.43
CA SER A 233 7.90 -10.42 -21.54
C SER A 233 6.81 -9.48 -22.06
N PHE A 234 6.21 -8.69 -21.19
CA PHE A 234 5.25 -7.64 -21.56
C PHE A 234 5.92 -6.35 -22.06
N LYS A 235 7.25 -6.27 -22.06
CA LYS A 235 8.01 -5.05 -22.37
C LYS A 235 7.52 -3.83 -21.54
N ALA A 236 7.18 -4.08 -20.29
CA ALA A 236 6.63 -3.06 -19.38
C ALA A 236 7.69 -2.43 -18.48
N LEU A 237 8.89 -3.05 -18.39
CA LEU A 237 9.97 -2.55 -17.54
C LEU A 237 10.83 -1.51 -18.25
N SER A 238 11.20 -0.48 -17.49
CA SER A 238 12.26 0.45 -17.85
C SER A 238 13.61 -0.01 -17.28
N ASN A 239 14.68 0.16 -18.04
CA ASN A 239 16.05 -0.04 -17.58
C ASN A 239 16.60 1.15 -16.78
N GLU A 240 15.90 2.28 -16.81
CA GLU A 240 16.19 3.50 -16.05
C GLU A 240 15.14 3.72 -14.97
N PRO A 241 15.40 4.58 -13.95
CA PRO A 241 14.37 4.99 -13.01
C PRO A 241 13.14 5.55 -13.73
N CYS A 242 11.97 5.05 -13.36
CA CYS A 242 10.73 5.40 -14.03
C CYS A 242 10.33 6.88 -13.78
N LYS A 243 9.72 7.49 -14.79
CA LYS A 243 9.35 8.91 -14.84
C LYS A 243 7.83 9.05 -15.05
N PRO A 244 7.01 8.92 -14.01
CA PRO A 244 5.55 8.99 -14.17
C PRO A 244 5.11 10.32 -14.81
N PHE A 245 4.24 10.23 -15.83
CA PHE A 245 3.65 11.33 -16.62
C PHE A 245 4.62 12.15 -17.47
N ASP A 246 5.92 11.85 -17.40
CA ASP A 246 6.95 12.56 -18.16
C ASP A 246 6.92 12.21 -19.65
N ILE A 247 7.37 13.13 -20.50
CA ILE A 247 7.48 12.90 -21.96
C ILE A 247 8.47 11.78 -22.28
N ASN A 248 9.50 11.60 -21.47
CA ASN A 248 10.53 10.57 -21.61
C ASN A 248 10.23 9.29 -20.84
N ARG A 249 8.96 9.08 -20.38
CA ARG A 249 8.56 7.85 -19.70
C ARG A 249 8.69 6.65 -20.63
N ASN A 250 9.27 5.56 -20.14
CA ASN A 250 9.59 4.39 -20.94
C ASN A 250 9.32 3.06 -20.21
N GLY A 251 8.41 3.04 -19.27
CA GLY A 251 8.05 1.84 -18.52
C GLY A 251 8.23 1.98 -17.02
N LEU A 252 7.75 0.97 -16.30
CA LEU A 252 7.80 0.93 -14.85
C LEU A 252 9.08 0.26 -14.32
N ASN A 253 9.34 0.44 -13.05
CA ASN A 253 10.26 -0.39 -12.29
C ASN A 253 9.47 -1.17 -11.23
N LEU A 254 9.98 -2.34 -10.84
CA LEU A 254 9.39 -3.13 -9.76
C LEU A 254 9.96 -2.71 -8.40
N GLY A 255 9.20 -2.98 -7.33
CA GLY A 255 9.63 -2.71 -5.97
C GLY A 255 9.16 -3.77 -4.98
N GLU A 256 9.85 -3.89 -3.85
CA GLU A 256 9.47 -4.72 -2.71
C GLU A 256 9.00 -3.85 -1.56
N ALA A 257 7.92 -4.25 -0.91
CA ALA A 257 7.48 -3.63 0.34
C ALA A 257 6.50 -4.53 1.08
N ALA A 258 6.43 -4.33 2.40
CA ALA A 258 5.29 -4.68 3.22
C ALA A 258 4.75 -3.41 3.88
N ALA A 259 3.44 -3.20 3.80
CA ALA A 259 2.80 -2.04 4.40
C ALA A 259 1.53 -2.48 5.13
N THR A 260 1.33 -1.98 6.33
CA THR A 260 0.16 -2.26 7.16
C THR A 260 -0.54 -0.96 7.52
N ILE A 261 -1.87 -0.96 7.40
CA ILE A 261 -2.73 0.09 7.93
C ILE A 261 -3.82 -0.54 8.78
N ILE A 262 -4.06 0.00 9.97
CA ILE A 262 -5.06 -0.51 10.92
C ILE A 262 -6.16 0.53 11.03
N TYR A 263 -7.39 0.07 10.79
CA TYR A 263 -8.60 0.86 10.93
C TYR A 263 -9.40 0.42 12.15
N LYS A 264 -10.03 1.38 12.83
CA LYS A 264 -11.01 1.19 13.90
C LYS A 264 -12.38 1.63 13.43
N ARG A 265 -13.42 0.90 13.78
CA ARG A 265 -14.80 1.32 13.66
C ARG A 265 -15.09 2.41 14.70
N VAL A 266 -15.57 3.55 14.26
CA VAL A 266 -15.94 4.68 15.09
C VAL A 266 -17.32 5.17 14.66
N VAL A 267 -18.16 5.55 15.61
CA VAL A 267 -19.42 6.23 15.29
C VAL A 267 -19.12 7.58 14.67
N GLU A 268 -19.83 7.97 13.60
CA GLU A 268 -19.51 9.21 12.85
C GLU A 268 -19.46 10.46 13.74
N GLU A 269 -20.29 10.49 14.79
CA GLU A 269 -20.38 11.61 15.76
C GLU A 269 -19.14 11.71 16.69
N ASP A 270 -18.40 10.60 16.85
CA ASP A 270 -17.22 10.52 17.73
C ASP A 270 -15.89 10.75 16.98
N ILE A 271 -15.94 11.03 15.67
CA ILE A 271 -14.76 11.30 14.87
C ILE A 271 -14.12 12.62 15.31
N LYS A 272 -12.84 12.57 15.66
CA LYS A 272 -12.07 13.75 16.07
C LYS A 272 -11.56 14.54 14.86
N PRO A 273 -11.33 15.85 14.98
CA PRO A 273 -10.79 16.68 13.90
C PRO A 273 -9.41 16.22 13.36
N THR A 274 -8.68 15.44 14.17
CA THR A 274 -7.36 14.90 13.80
C THR A 274 -7.41 13.52 13.15
N ASP A 275 -8.55 12.86 13.18
CA ASP A 275 -8.69 11.48 12.71
C ASP A 275 -8.72 11.41 11.19
N TRP A 276 -7.97 10.50 10.63
CA TRP A 276 -8.05 10.15 9.21
C TRP A 276 -9.10 9.09 8.98
N VAL A 277 -10.06 9.40 8.15
CA VAL A 277 -11.18 8.53 7.77
C VAL A 277 -10.98 8.04 6.35
N ALA A 278 -11.02 6.73 6.16
CA ALA A 278 -11.22 6.12 4.84
C ALA A 278 -12.71 6.17 4.52
N CYS A 279 -13.11 7.19 3.75
CA CYS A 279 -14.53 7.58 3.63
C CYS A 279 -15.32 6.67 2.69
N ARG A 280 -14.93 6.63 1.43
CA ARG A 280 -15.68 5.95 0.36
C ARG A 280 -14.74 5.34 -0.66
N GLY A 281 -14.95 4.05 -0.96
CA GLY A 281 -14.19 3.32 -1.97
C GLY A 281 -15.06 2.81 -3.12
N ALA A 282 -14.48 2.76 -4.31
CA ALA A 282 -15.12 2.21 -5.50
C ALA A 282 -14.15 1.37 -6.31
N ILE A 283 -14.63 0.22 -6.79
CA ILE A 283 -13.92 -0.68 -7.69
C ILE A 283 -14.72 -0.74 -8.99
N ARG A 284 -14.04 -0.57 -10.13
CA ARG A 284 -14.66 -0.61 -11.47
C ARG A 284 -13.78 -1.39 -12.42
N ASN A 285 -14.36 -1.93 -13.49
CA ASN A 285 -13.61 -2.64 -14.52
C ASN A 285 -13.86 -2.01 -15.89
N ASP A 286 -12.81 -1.89 -16.70
CA ASP A 286 -12.85 -1.37 -18.06
C ASP A 286 -13.42 -2.38 -19.04
N ALA A 287 -13.22 -3.68 -18.76
CA ALA A 287 -13.48 -4.80 -19.68
C ALA A 287 -12.82 -4.62 -21.07
N ASN A 288 -11.64 -3.98 -21.10
CA ASN A 288 -10.96 -3.62 -22.35
C ASN A 288 -9.98 -4.71 -22.82
N HIS A 289 -8.89 -4.94 -22.07
CA HIS A 289 -7.82 -5.85 -22.43
C HIS A 289 -7.13 -6.40 -21.19
N ILE A 290 -6.49 -7.57 -21.29
CA ILE A 290 -5.84 -8.22 -20.15
C ILE A 290 -4.67 -7.41 -19.56
N SER A 291 -3.89 -6.71 -20.40
CA SER A 291 -2.72 -5.93 -19.97
C SER A 291 -2.75 -4.46 -20.39
N GLY A 292 -3.67 -4.08 -21.28
CA GLY A 292 -3.81 -2.70 -21.75
C GLY A 292 -5.01 -1.99 -21.11
N PRO A 293 -4.83 -0.75 -20.62
CA PRO A 293 -5.95 0.02 -20.05
C PRO A 293 -6.93 0.48 -21.14
N SER A 294 -8.13 0.88 -20.73
CA SER A 294 -9.12 1.51 -21.60
C SER A 294 -8.57 2.78 -22.25
N ARG A 295 -8.77 2.92 -23.56
CA ARG A 295 -8.37 4.14 -24.27
C ARG A 295 -9.19 5.38 -23.86
N THR A 296 -10.31 5.18 -23.19
CA THR A 296 -11.20 6.26 -22.71
C THR A 296 -11.08 6.51 -21.21
N GLY A 297 -10.25 5.73 -20.50
CA GLY A 297 -10.12 5.80 -19.04
C GLY A 297 -11.44 5.51 -18.29
N GLU A 298 -12.35 4.71 -18.88
CA GLU A 298 -13.72 4.53 -18.38
C GLU A 298 -13.76 4.00 -16.94
N GLY A 299 -12.96 2.98 -16.62
CA GLY A 299 -12.94 2.38 -15.28
C GLY A 299 -12.44 3.35 -14.21
N SER A 300 -11.33 4.03 -14.46
CA SER A 300 -10.80 5.07 -13.57
C SER A 300 -11.76 6.23 -13.42
N TYR A 301 -12.35 6.72 -14.52
CA TYR A 301 -13.36 7.77 -14.50
C TYR A 301 -14.57 7.37 -13.63
N ARG A 302 -15.13 6.18 -13.82
CA ARG A 302 -16.27 5.70 -13.02
C ARG A 302 -15.91 5.49 -11.54
N ALA A 303 -14.69 5.05 -11.25
CA ALA A 303 -14.23 4.91 -9.87
C ALA A 303 -14.13 6.28 -9.19
N LEU A 304 -13.53 7.27 -9.86
CA LEU A 304 -13.44 8.65 -9.37
C LEU A 304 -14.82 9.27 -9.14
N MET A 305 -15.72 9.19 -10.13
CA MET A 305 -17.07 9.77 -10.01
C MET A 305 -17.87 9.13 -8.88
N ALA A 306 -17.67 7.83 -8.62
CA ALA A 306 -18.36 7.15 -7.53
C ALA A 306 -17.89 7.62 -6.14
N VAL A 307 -16.56 7.84 -5.94
CA VAL A 307 -16.05 8.30 -4.65
C VAL A 307 -16.27 9.79 -4.43
N LEU A 308 -16.37 10.58 -5.49
CA LEU A 308 -16.55 12.03 -5.45
C LEU A 308 -18.04 12.47 -5.52
N ASN A 309 -18.99 11.54 -5.58
CA ASN A 309 -20.41 11.89 -5.62
C ASN A 309 -20.84 12.63 -4.35
N GLY A 310 -21.31 13.88 -4.50
CA GLY A 310 -21.70 14.74 -3.38
C GLY A 310 -20.55 15.34 -2.57
N VAL A 311 -19.30 15.14 -3.01
CA VAL A 311 -18.12 15.71 -2.35
C VAL A 311 -17.81 17.11 -2.88
N ASP A 312 -17.59 18.06 -1.98
CA ASP A 312 -17.07 19.37 -2.30
C ASP A 312 -15.61 19.26 -2.77
N ARG A 313 -15.38 19.47 -4.05
CA ARG A 313 -14.05 19.32 -4.68
C ARG A 313 -13.03 20.36 -4.20
N ASP A 314 -13.49 21.50 -3.70
CA ASP A 314 -12.59 22.52 -3.16
C ASP A 314 -11.89 22.07 -1.86
N LYS A 315 -12.39 21.03 -1.20
CA LYS A 315 -11.74 20.41 -0.04
C LYS A 315 -10.64 19.44 -0.43
N LEU A 316 -10.56 19.03 -1.71
CA LEU A 316 -9.53 18.10 -2.16
C LEU A 316 -8.17 18.80 -2.24
N SER A 317 -7.21 18.25 -1.53
CA SER A 317 -5.81 18.66 -1.58
C SER A 317 -5.14 18.19 -2.86
N PHE A 318 -5.22 16.90 -3.13
CA PHE A 318 -4.59 16.27 -4.28
C PHE A 318 -5.24 14.91 -4.61
N ILE A 319 -4.81 14.35 -5.73
CA ILE A 319 -5.04 12.97 -6.09
C ILE A 319 -3.70 12.23 -6.22
N ASN A 320 -3.54 11.11 -5.48
CA ASN A 320 -2.42 10.22 -5.67
C ASN A 320 -2.76 9.18 -6.74
N LEU A 321 -2.06 9.25 -7.85
CA LEU A 321 -2.30 8.50 -9.07
C LEU A 321 -1.57 7.15 -9.08
N HIS A 322 -1.94 6.27 -10.00
CA HIS A 322 -1.21 5.04 -10.25
C HIS A 322 0.19 5.34 -10.80
N GLY A 323 0.28 6.15 -11.86
CA GLY A 323 1.53 6.74 -12.34
C GLY A 323 2.65 5.72 -12.54
N THR A 324 2.51 4.81 -13.50
CA THR A 324 3.48 3.73 -13.72
C THR A 324 4.65 4.10 -14.63
N ALA A 325 4.62 5.29 -15.23
CA ALA A 325 5.53 5.71 -16.29
C ALA A 325 5.44 4.85 -17.56
N THR A 326 4.39 4.06 -17.72
CA THR A 326 4.09 3.39 -19.00
C THR A 326 3.28 4.32 -19.89
N LEU A 327 3.53 4.26 -21.20
CA LEU A 327 2.89 5.13 -22.18
C LEU A 327 1.35 5.06 -22.08
N TYR A 328 0.81 3.85 -21.94
CA TYR A 328 -0.64 3.63 -21.99
C TYR A 328 -1.34 3.95 -20.68
N ASN A 329 -0.75 3.60 -19.52
CA ASN A 329 -1.41 3.85 -18.24
C ASN A 329 -1.48 5.35 -17.93
N ASP A 330 -0.36 6.05 -18.06
CA ASP A 330 -0.31 7.48 -17.72
C ASP A 330 -1.19 8.31 -18.67
N GLU A 331 -1.27 7.90 -19.94
CA GLU A 331 -2.22 8.47 -20.91
C GLU A 331 -3.67 8.21 -20.48
N MET A 332 -4.00 6.99 -20.10
CA MET A 332 -5.35 6.61 -19.63
C MET A 332 -5.76 7.42 -18.39
N GLU A 333 -4.85 7.59 -17.42
CA GLU A 333 -5.11 8.39 -16.23
C GLU A 333 -5.36 9.88 -16.58
N SER A 334 -4.60 10.45 -17.51
CA SER A 334 -4.79 11.82 -17.99
C SER A 334 -6.18 12.03 -18.59
N ILE A 335 -6.63 11.07 -19.40
CA ILE A 335 -7.96 11.06 -20.00
C ILE A 335 -9.05 10.96 -18.91
N ALA A 336 -8.88 10.06 -17.95
CA ALA A 336 -9.85 9.87 -16.86
C ALA A 336 -10.00 11.14 -16.00
N LEU A 337 -8.88 11.82 -15.67
CA LEU A 337 -8.86 13.07 -14.93
C LEU A 337 -9.56 14.20 -15.71
N ASN A 338 -9.25 14.35 -17.00
CA ASN A 338 -9.88 15.34 -17.85
C ASN A 338 -11.40 15.15 -17.93
N ARG A 339 -11.85 13.91 -18.14
CA ARG A 339 -13.29 13.55 -18.15
C ARG A 339 -13.98 13.83 -16.81
N ALA A 340 -13.27 13.64 -15.70
CA ALA A 340 -13.79 13.91 -14.37
C ALA A 340 -13.75 15.40 -13.98
N GLY A 341 -13.16 16.28 -14.82
CA GLY A 341 -12.96 17.70 -14.52
C GLY A 341 -11.95 17.92 -13.39
N LEU A 342 -10.89 17.08 -13.33
CA LEU A 342 -9.87 17.08 -12.29
C LEU A 342 -8.46 17.40 -12.82
N SER A 343 -8.32 17.85 -14.07
CA SER A 343 -7.02 18.13 -14.69
C SER A 343 -6.20 19.19 -13.94
N ASP A 344 -6.86 20.11 -13.25
CA ASP A 344 -6.22 21.18 -12.46
C ASP A 344 -6.02 20.83 -11.00
N LEU A 345 -6.65 19.75 -10.49
CA LEU A 345 -6.41 19.27 -9.14
C LEU A 345 -4.96 18.81 -9.02
N PRO A 346 -4.22 19.27 -7.99
CA PRO A 346 -2.88 18.78 -7.75
C PRO A 346 -2.83 17.25 -7.72
N ALA A 347 -1.80 16.68 -8.34
CA ALA A 347 -1.64 15.24 -8.43
C ALA A 347 -0.19 14.84 -8.18
N ASN A 348 0.03 13.59 -7.78
CA ASN A 348 1.34 12.99 -7.73
C ASN A 348 1.32 11.49 -8.07
N GLY A 349 2.50 10.97 -8.45
CA GLY A 349 2.78 9.55 -8.61
C GLY A 349 4.04 9.18 -7.83
N LEU A 350 3.97 8.17 -6.97
CA LEU A 350 5.06 7.84 -6.04
C LEU A 350 6.02 6.76 -6.55
N LYS A 351 5.75 6.15 -7.71
CA LYS A 351 6.56 5.03 -8.23
C LYS A 351 7.98 5.40 -8.64
N GLY A 352 8.26 6.67 -8.91
CA GLY A 352 9.63 7.15 -9.11
C GLY A 352 10.54 6.99 -7.88
N TYR A 353 9.99 6.76 -6.70
CA TYR A 353 10.74 6.54 -5.45
C TYR A 353 10.98 5.06 -5.16
N TYR A 354 9.94 4.22 -5.32
CA TYR A 354 9.91 2.82 -4.88
C TYR A 354 9.82 1.82 -6.03
N GLY A 355 9.55 2.28 -7.24
CA GLY A 355 9.00 1.39 -8.24
C GLY A 355 7.57 0.96 -7.91
N HIS A 356 7.09 -0.03 -8.60
CA HIS A 356 5.76 -0.59 -8.40
C HIS A 356 5.82 -1.76 -7.40
N THR A 357 5.31 -1.54 -6.19
CA THR A 357 5.31 -2.53 -5.10
C THR A 357 4.10 -3.48 -5.15
N MET A 358 3.47 -3.61 -6.32
CA MET A 358 2.44 -4.60 -6.64
C MET A 358 1.24 -4.56 -5.65
N GLY A 359 0.98 -5.67 -4.92
CA GLY A 359 -0.09 -5.76 -3.93
C GLY A 359 0.08 -4.86 -2.72
N ALA A 360 1.31 -4.45 -2.41
CA ALA A 360 1.57 -3.48 -1.34
C ALA A 360 1.29 -2.03 -1.76
N ALA A 361 1.29 -1.71 -3.07
CA ALA A 361 1.26 -0.33 -3.58
C ALA A 361 0.08 0.49 -3.04
N GLY A 362 -1.11 -0.10 -3.00
CA GLY A 362 -2.31 0.60 -2.52
C GLY A 362 -2.23 1.00 -1.06
N VAL A 363 -1.66 0.15 -0.20
CA VAL A 363 -1.51 0.42 1.23
C VAL A 363 -0.37 1.41 1.46
N LEU A 364 0.82 1.14 0.91
CA LEU A 364 2.01 1.99 1.02
C LEU A 364 1.72 3.43 0.57
N GLU A 365 1.18 3.59 -0.64
CA GLU A 365 0.92 4.91 -1.21
C GLU A 365 -0.19 5.66 -0.46
N SER A 366 -1.19 4.97 0.11
CA SER A 366 -2.19 5.58 1.00
C SER A 366 -1.56 6.12 2.29
N ILE A 367 -0.70 5.33 2.94
CA ILE A 367 0.01 5.76 4.17
C ILE A 367 0.86 6.99 3.89
N LEU A 368 1.67 6.96 2.82
CA LEU A 368 2.50 8.12 2.44
C LEU A 368 1.66 9.36 2.12
N SER A 369 0.50 9.18 1.49
CA SER A 369 -0.42 10.28 1.21
C SER A 369 -1.02 10.88 2.47
N ILE A 370 -1.33 10.03 3.48
CA ILE A 370 -1.77 10.49 4.81
C ILE A 370 -0.64 11.29 5.49
N CYS A 371 0.58 10.73 5.58
CA CYS A 371 1.73 11.44 6.16
C CYS A 371 2.01 12.77 5.46
N SER A 372 1.87 12.79 4.13
CA SER A 372 2.04 13.97 3.29
C SER A 372 1.01 15.07 3.61
N ALA A 373 -0.25 14.67 3.74
CA ALA A 373 -1.33 15.60 4.07
C ALA A 373 -1.26 16.09 5.53
N ASP A 374 -0.81 15.24 6.47
CA ASP A 374 -0.56 15.64 7.88
C ASP A 374 0.52 16.72 7.98
N ASP A 375 1.52 16.64 7.12
CA ASP A 375 2.62 17.61 7.01
C ASP A 375 2.31 18.77 6.04
N ASN A 376 1.03 18.95 5.67
CA ASN A 376 0.56 19.99 4.73
C ASN A 376 1.37 20.03 3.41
N THR A 377 1.86 18.87 2.97
CA THR A 377 2.74 18.72 1.81
C THR A 377 2.08 17.87 0.74
N ILE A 378 2.20 18.26 -0.52
CA ILE A 378 1.95 17.40 -1.68
C ILE A 378 3.32 17.00 -2.22
N ILE A 379 3.66 15.72 -2.08
CA ILE A 379 4.96 15.19 -2.51
C ILE A 379 5.10 15.32 -4.02
N ALA A 380 6.31 15.68 -4.47
CA ALA A 380 6.71 15.74 -5.86
C ALA A 380 6.55 14.38 -6.57
N THR A 381 6.35 14.41 -7.88
CA THR A 381 6.45 13.22 -8.73
C THR A 381 7.90 13.06 -9.19
N LYS A 382 8.62 12.12 -8.56
CA LYS A 382 10.03 11.87 -8.86
C LYS A 382 10.23 11.45 -10.31
N GLY A 383 11.15 12.12 -11.01
CA GLY A 383 11.47 11.87 -12.41
C GLY A 383 10.62 12.66 -13.41
N PHE A 384 9.59 13.38 -12.97
CA PHE A 384 8.82 14.28 -13.83
C PHE A 384 9.59 15.59 -14.08
N GLU A 385 9.70 15.96 -15.35
CA GLU A 385 10.31 17.23 -15.81
C GLU A 385 9.37 17.95 -16.80
N GLU A 386 8.83 17.22 -17.79
CA GLU A 386 7.96 17.74 -18.82
C GLU A 386 6.77 16.80 -19.07
N GLN A 387 5.59 17.39 -19.23
CA GLN A 387 4.37 16.62 -19.46
C GLN A 387 4.40 15.85 -20.79
N GLY A 388 4.15 14.52 -20.70
CA GLY A 388 4.13 13.62 -21.85
C GLY A 388 2.76 13.02 -22.17
N THR A 389 1.69 13.50 -21.53
CA THR A 389 0.32 13.01 -21.73
C THR A 389 -0.52 14.01 -22.55
N THR A 390 -1.55 13.50 -23.26
CA THR A 390 -2.44 14.33 -24.10
C THR A 390 -3.19 15.38 -23.28
N TYR A 391 -3.75 14.97 -22.14
CA TYR A 391 -4.43 15.90 -21.25
C TYR A 391 -3.52 16.25 -20.07
N ARG A 392 -3.74 17.45 -19.54
CA ARG A 392 -2.98 17.94 -18.39
C ARG A 392 -3.20 17.05 -17.17
N VAL A 393 -2.09 16.68 -16.53
CA VAL A 393 -2.02 16.10 -15.19
C VAL A 393 -1.21 17.06 -14.33
N ASN A 394 -1.82 17.65 -13.31
CA ASN A 394 -1.19 18.68 -12.50
C ASN A 394 -0.19 18.09 -11.48
N VAL A 395 0.81 17.36 -11.98
CA VAL A 395 1.95 16.85 -11.21
C VAL A 395 3.05 17.90 -11.12
N SER A 396 4.01 17.72 -10.19
CA SER A 396 5.12 18.64 -9.97
C SER A 396 6.41 17.87 -9.72
N CYS A 397 7.54 18.42 -10.15
CA CYS A 397 8.89 17.95 -9.80
C CYS A 397 9.35 18.44 -8.41
N GLU A 398 8.60 19.34 -7.78
CA GLU A 398 8.86 19.88 -6.45
C GLU A 398 7.68 19.63 -5.51
N ASN A 399 7.98 19.52 -4.21
CA ASN A 399 6.93 19.44 -3.19
C ASN A 399 6.14 20.76 -3.15
N ARG A 400 4.83 20.65 -2.97
CA ARG A 400 3.91 21.80 -2.85
C ARG A 400 3.26 21.83 -1.49
N ILE A 401 2.85 23.01 -1.04
CA ILE A 401 2.12 23.20 0.22
C ILE A 401 0.63 23.10 -0.05
N THR A 402 -0.11 22.54 0.90
CA THR A 402 -1.57 22.48 0.92
C THR A 402 -2.12 22.69 2.33
N ASP A 403 -3.27 23.30 2.44
CA ASP A 403 -4.03 23.48 3.69
C ASP A 403 -5.32 22.64 3.72
N LYS A 404 -5.51 21.82 2.69
CA LYS A 404 -6.72 21.02 2.52
C LYS A 404 -6.59 19.64 3.16
N SER A 405 -7.72 19.09 3.61
CA SER A 405 -7.77 17.90 4.46
C SER A 405 -8.15 16.60 3.76
N ALA A 406 -8.46 16.62 2.46
CA ALA A 406 -8.93 15.43 1.76
C ALA A 406 -8.07 15.10 0.53
N PHE A 407 -7.94 13.82 0.24
CA PHE A 407 -7.31 13.36 -1.00
C PHE A 407 -7.97 12.08 -1.53
N VAL A 408 -7.75 11.80 -2.81
CA VAL A 408 -8.17 10.55 -3.44
C VAL A 408 -6.93 9.72 -3.79
N LYS A 409 -6.94 8.44 -3.42
CA LYS A 409 -6.02 7.44 -3.96
C LYS A 409 -6.68 6.74 -5.13
N LEU A 410 -6.03 6.76 -6.31
CA LEU A 410 -6.45 6.04 -7.53
C LEU A 410 -5.42 4.99 -7.90
N LEU A 411 -5.88 3.80 -8.28
CA LEU A 411 -5.04 2.74 -8.86
C LEU A 411 -5.73 2.08 -10.04
N SER A 412 -4.92 1.66 -10.99
CA SER A 412 -5.32 0.84 -12.13
C SER A 412 -4.49 -0.44 -12.16
N GLY A 413 -5.00 -1.50 -12.76
CA GLY A 413 -4.32 -2.80 -12.81
C GLY A 413 -4.61 -3.59 -14.07
N PHE A 414 -3.78 -4.56 -14.33
CA PHE A 414 -4.01 -5.55 -15.39
C PHE A 414 -5.38 -6.22 -15.20
N GLY A 415 -6.01 -6.64 -16.30
CA GLY A 415 -7.39 -7.11 -16.30
C GLY A 415 -8.43 -5.98 -16.41
N GLY A 416 -7.99 -4.71 -16.60
CA GLY A 416 -8.84 -3.54 -16.71
C GLY A 416 -9.49 -3.12 -15.39
N CYS A 417 -8.92 -3.54 -14.25
CA CYS A 417 -9.45 -3.20 -12.94
C CYS A 417 -8.93 -1.84 -12.47
N ASN A 418 -9.83 -1.06 -11.83
CA ASN A 418 -9.55 0.29 -11.35
C ASN A 418 -10.21 0.47 -9.98
N ALA A 419 -9.52 1.13 -9.05
CA ALA A 419 -10.03 1.41 -7.72
C ALA A 419 -9.71 2.85 -7.31
N ALA A 420 -10.66 3.48 -6.62
CA ALA A 420 -10.48 4.78 -5.98
C ALA A 420 -10.93 4.70 -4.51
N LEU A 421 -10.22 5.39 -3.63
CA LEU A 421 -10.57 5.53 -2.22
C LEU A 421 -10.36 6.98 -1.80
N LEU A 422 -11.40 7.58 -1.23
CA LEU A 422 -11.39 8.93 -0.68
C LEU A 422 -11.01 8.89 0.79
N PHE A 423 -10.05 9.71 1.15
CA PHE A 423 -9.62 9.96 2.52
C PHE A 423 -9.93 11.40 2.92
N ASN A 424 -10.33 11.60 4.16
CA ASN A 424 -10.48 12.92 4.75
C ASN A 424 -10.06 12.94 6.22
N ARG A 425 -9.56 14.07 6.67
CA ARG A 425 -9.23 14.31 8.07
C ARG A 425 -10.37 15.03 8.75
N GLY A 426 -10.81 14.52 9.92
CA GLY A 426 -11.83 15.14 10.75
C GLY A 426 -13.28 14.88 10.36
N GLY A 427 -13.58 13.81 9.63
CA GLY A 427 -14.94 13.40 9.36
C GLY A 427 -15.22 12.93 7.94
N THR A 428 -16.49 12.70 7.64
CA THR A 428 -16.99 12.41 6.30
C THR A 428 -17.25 13.70 5.52
N LEU A 429 -17.20 13.63 4.19
CA LEU A 429 -17.34 14.81 3.29
C LEU A 429 -18.72 14.93 2.64
N TRP A 430 -19.73 14.24 3.16
CA TRP A 430 -21.12 14.27 2.65
C TRP A 430 -22.13 14.51 3.75
#